data_34a3f166e11fb004b3c162619420d3ff
#
_entry.id   34a3f166e11fb004b3c162619420d3ff
#
_cell.length_a   1.000
_cell.length_b   1.000
_cell.length_c   1.000
_cell.angle_alpha   90.00
_cell.angle_beta   90.00
_cell.angle_gamma   90.00
#
_symmetry.space_group_name_H-M   'P 1'
#
loop_
_entity.id
_entity.type
_entity.pdbx_description
1 polymer ?
#
loop_
_entity_poly.entity_id
_entity_poly.type
_entity_poly.pdbx_seq_one_letter_code
_entity_poly.pdbx_strand_id
1 'polypeptide(L)'
;MAIALVGKKLGMTRLMAADGSASSVSVIKIEPNRVVQSKSVDTDGYNAIQVTTGKKINKKGDAKIRRVSSSLKGHYAKASQEIGLGLWEMRVSENEVSDMPNLDVSFFGAGHYVNVTGKSKGKGFQGGVKRHNFSMQDATHGNSVSHRAIGSTGQCQDPGRVFKGKK
;
A
#
# COMPACT_ATOMS: atom_id res chain seq x y z
N MET A 1 -15.33 9.53 8.62
CA MET A 1 -14.48 8.83 7.62
C MET A 1 -14.69 7.33 7.76
N ALA A 2 -14.51 6.57 6.68
CA ALA A 2 -14.72 5.12 6.74
C ALA A 2 -13.50 4.44 7.40
N ILE A 3 -13.76 3.51 8.31
CA ILE A 3 -12.75 2.65 8.89
C ILE A 3 -12.14 1.79 7.78
N ALA A 4 -10.82 1.63 7.78
CA ALA A 4 -10.10 0.84 6.83
C ALA A 4 -9.56 -0.46 7.46
N LEU A 5 -9.41 -1.52 6.68
CA LEU A 5 -8.79 -2.77 7.09
C LEU A 5 -7.54 -3.06 6.28
N VAL A 6 -6.54 -3.62 6.93
CA VAL A 6 -5.31 -4.07 6.27
C VAL A 6 -5.47 -5.53 5.86
N GLY A 7 -5.30 -5.79 4.56
CA GLY A 7 -5.42 -7.12 3.99
C GLY A 7 -4.27 -7.46 3.04
N LYS A 8 -4.15 -8.72 2.70
CA LYS A 8 -3.17 -9.26 1.74
C LYS A 8 -3.87 -9.76 0.50
N LYS A 9 -3.55 -9.19 -0.67
CA LYS A 9 -4.02 -9.73 -1.94
C LYS A 9 -3.41 -11.12 -2.18
N LEU A 10 -4.26 -12.13 -2.30
CA LEU A 10 -3.84 -13.49 -2.62
C LEU A 10 -3.74 -13.71 -4.13
N GLY A 11 -4.68 -13.17 -4.89
CA GLY A 11 -4.71 -13.36 -6.33
C GLY A 11 -5.98 -12.80 -6.95
N MET A 12 -6.25 -13.24 -8.15
CA MET A 12 -7.49 -12.96 -8.88
C MET A 12 -8.07 -14.26 -9.40
N THR A 13 -9.38 -14.33 -9.45
CA THR A 13 -10.14 -15.45 -10.01
C THR A 13 -11.39 -14.93 -10.72
N ARG A 14 -12.20 -15.81 -11.23
CA ARG A 14 -13.54 -15.49 -11.76
C ARG A 14 -14.59 -16.23 -10.97
N LEU A 15 -15.70 -15.56 -10.75
CA LEU A 15 -16.93 -16.17 -10.20
C LEU A 15 -17.95 -16.27 -11.32
N MET A 16 -18.58 -17.43 -11.41
CA MET A 16 -19.70 -17.69 -12.31
C MET A 16 -20.98 -17.42 -11.55
N ALA A 17 -21.86 -16.60 -12.09
CA ALA A 17 -23.19 -16.39 -11.56
C ALA A 17 -24.18 -17.45 -12.13
N ALA A 18 -25.33 -17.56 -11.49
CA ALA A 18 -26.37 -18.54 -11.90
C ALA A 18 -26.93 -18.29 -13.31
N ASP A 19 -26.81 -17.05 -13.79
CA ASP A 19 -27.21 -16.63 -15.15
C ASP A 19 -26.16 -17.00 -16.22
N GLY A 20 -25.03 -17.62 -15.83
CA GLY A 20 -23.91 -17.96 -16.72
C GLY A 20 -22.92 -16.81 -16.93
N SER A 21 -23.16 -15.63 -16.37
CA SER A 21 -22.21 -14.52 -16.47
C SER A 21 -20.97 -14.79 -15.61
N ALA A 22 -19.79 -14.30 -16.07
CA ALA A 22 -18.53 -14.46 -15.37
C ALA A 22 -17.99 -13.10 -14.93
N SER A 23 -17.79 -12.91 -13.64
CA SER A 23 -17.21 -11.71 -13.05
C SER A 23 -15.76 -11.97 -12.60
N SER A 24 -14.82 -11.09 -12.98
CA SER A 24 -13.45 -11.14 -12.49
C SER A 24 -13.39 -10.57 -11.08
N VAL A 25 -12.80 -11.31 -10.14
CA VAL A 25 -12.73 -10.90 -8.73
C VAL A 25 -11.29 -10.95 -8.22
N SER A 26 -10.95 -10.01 -7.32
CA SER A 26 -9.71 -10.06 -6.54
C SER A 26 -9.98 -10.67 -5.17
N VAL A 27 -9.15 -11.63 -4.78
CA VAL A 27 -9.22 -12.28 -3.47
C VAL A 27 -8.26 -11.60 -2.53
N ILE A 28 -8.79 -11.01 -1.45
CA ILE A 28 -8.03 -10.32 -0.41
C ILE A 28 -8.28 -11.04 0.91
N LYS A 29 -7.21 -11.59 1.50
CA LYS A 29 -7.26 -12.17 2.85
C LYS A 29 -7.09 -11.06 3.87
N ILE A 30 -8.04 -10.91 4.77
CA ILE A 30 -7.96 -10.03 5.94
C ILE A 30 -7.81 -10.91 7.17
N GLU A 31 -6.69 -10.79 7.87
CA GLU A 31 -6.50 -11.36 9.20
C GLU A 31 -6.94 -10.31 10.22
N PRO A 32 -7.38 -10.70 11.44
CA PRO A 32 -7.81 -9.73 12.44
C PRO A 32 -6.80 -8.60 12.61
N ASN A 33 -7.28 -7.38 12.45
CA ASN A 33 -6.48 -6.17 12.63
C ASN A 33 -6.54 -5.77 14.10
N ARG A 34 -5.41 -5.84 14.80
CA ARG A 34 -5.30 -5.57 16.23
C ARG A 34 -4.87 -4.12 16.42
N VAL A 35 -5.57 -3.39 17.28
CA VAL A 35 -5.24 -2.01 17.61
C VAL A 35 -4.01 -1.99 18.53
N VAL A 36 -3.00 -1.21 18.14
CA VAL A 36 -1.74 -1.03 18.90
C VAL A 36 -1.72 0.31 19.62
N GLN A 37 -2.27 1.36 19.01
CA GLN A 37 -2.32 2.69 19.59
C GLN A 37 -3.51 3.46 19.03
N SER A 38 -4.22 4.17 19.91
CA SER A 38 -5.15 5.22 19.53
C SER A 38 -4.47 6.57 19.71
N LYS A 39 -4.59 7.44 18.73
CA LYS A 39 -4.02 8.79 18.71
C LYS A 39 -5.15 9.80 18.78
N SER A 40 -4.96 10.84 19.56
CA SER A 40 -5.91 11.94 19.73
C SER A 40 -5.28 13.29 19.36
N VAL A 41 -6.13 14.28 19.10
CA VAL A 41 -5.67 15.64 18.80
C VAL A 41 -4.83 16.21 19.95
N ASP A 42 -5.22 15.94 21.21
CA ASP A 42 -4.57 16.49 22.39
C ASP A 42 -3.13 15.97 22.58
N THR A 43 -2.89 14.69 22.27
CA THR A 43 -1.59 14.05 22.51
C THR A 43 -0.70 14.00 21.28
N ASP A 44 -1.28 13.74 20.10
CA ASP A 44 -0.56 13.49 18.85
C ASP A 44 -0.82 14.58 17.78
N GLY A 45 -1.72 15.52 18.04
CA GLY A 45 -2.12 16.56 17.10
C GLY A 45 -3.10 16.10 16.00
N TYR A 46 -3.56 14.85 16.06
CA TYR A 46 -4.54 14.31 15.13
C TYR A 46 -5.18 13.01 15.63
N ASN A 47 -6.37 12.71 15.13
CA ASN A 47 -7.08 11.49 15.46
C ASN A 47 -6.73 10.37 14.47
N ALA A 48 -6.25 9.23 14.99
CA ALA A 48 -5.94 8.04 14.21
C ALA A 48 -5.94 6.78 15.07
N ILE A 49 -6.15 5.65 14.43
CA ILE A 49 -5.97 4.33 15.03
C ILE A 49 -4.79 3.65 14.31
N GLN A 50 -3.81 3.21 15.09
CA GLN A 50 -2.70 2.42 14.59
C GLN A 50 -2.99 0.95 14.78
N VAL A 51 -2.93 0.19 13.69
CA VAL A 51 -3.26 -1.25 13.68
C VAL A 51 -2.09 -2.08 13.20
N THR A 52 -2.09 -3.33 13.63
CA THR A 52 -1.21 -4.38 13.15
C THR A 52 -2.01 -5.60 12.70
N THR A 53 -1.46 -6.39 11.79
CA THR A 53 -2.09 -7.64 11.33
C THR A 53 -1.07 -8.76 11.19
N GLY A 54 -1.55 -9.99 11.28
CA GLY A 54 -0.72 -11.18 11.18
C GLY A 54 0.30 -11.32 12.30
N LYS A 55 1.20 -12.29 12.15
CA LYS A 55 2.33 -12.54 13.05
C LYS A 55 3.63 -12.54 12.27
N LYS A 56 4.66 -11.90 12.81
CA LYS A 56 6.00 -11.92 12.20
C LYS A 56 6.70 -13.22 12.58
N ILE A 57 6.66 -14.19 11.68
CA ILE A 57 7.27 -15.51 11.83
C ILE A 57 8.56 -15.55 11.00
N ASN A 58 9.60 -16.24 11.51
CA ASN A 58 10.80 -16.52 10.74
C ASN A 58 10.52 -17.50 9.59
N LYS A 59 11.33 -17.47 8.52
CA LYS A 59 11.24 -18.41 7.39
C LYS A 59 11.31 -19.91 7.79
N LYS A 60 11.82 -20.22 8.99
CA LYS A 60 11.91 -21.58 9.53
C LYS A 60 10.77 -21.95 10.49
N GLY A 61 9.72 -21.14 10.59
CA GLY A 61 8.58 -21.41 11.47
C GLY A 61 8.84 -21.21 12.97
N ASP A 62 10.07 -20.89 13.37
CA ASP A 62 10.41 -20.67 14.77
C ASP A 62 9.86 -19.33 15.26
N ALA A 63 9.31 -19.31 16.48
CA ALA A 63 8.80 -18.14 17.17
C ALA A 63 9.88 -17.08 17.53
N LYS A 64 11.15 -17.28 17.15
CA LYS A 64 12.20 -16.30 17.36
C LYS A 64 12.10 -15.16 16.38
N ILE A 65 11.57 -14.03 16.86
CA ILE A 65 11.42 -12.79 16.12
C ILE A 65 12.81 -12.17 15.87
N ARG A 66 13.47 -12.59 14.81
CA ARG A 66 14.73 -11.97 14.36
C ARG A 66 14.45 -10.63 13.68
N ARG A 67 15.32 -9.63 13.93
CA ARG A 67 15.34 -8.31 13.25
C ARG A 67 14.15 -7.39 13.56
N VAL A 68 13.72 -7.36 14.81
CA VAL A 68 12.85 -6.32 15.32
C VAL A 68 13.67 -5.43 16.26
N SER A 69 13.65 -4.13 16.04
CA SER A 69 14.34 -3.16 16.90
C SER A 69 13.75 -3.18 18.31
N SER A 70 14.56 -2.81 19.31
CA SER A 70 14.13 -2.76 20.72
C SER A 70 13.00 -1.75 20.91
N SER A 71 13.05 -0.62 20.22
CA SER A 71 11.98 0.39 20.22
C SER A 71 10.64 -0.15 19.73
N LEU A 72 10.65 -0.93 18.63
CA LEU A 72 9.42 -1.54 18.13
C LEU A 72 8.88 -2.61 19.08
N LYS A 73 9.75 -3.39 19.73
CA LYS A 73 9.33 -4.35 20.77
C LYS A 73 8.66 -3.65 21.94
N GLY A 74 9.25 -2.54 22.43
CA GLY A 74 8.67 -1.73 23.50
C GLY A 74 7.30 -1.14 23.12
N HIS A 75 7.16 -0.68 21.88
CA HIS A 75 5.89 -0.16 21.39
C HIS A 75 4.76 -1.21 21.41
N TYR A 76 5.03 -2.43 20.92
CA TYR A 76 4.07 -3.52 20.98
C TYR A 76 3.80 -4.00 22.42
N ALA A 77 4.83 -4.04 23.26
CA ALA A 77 4.69 -4.42 24.68
C ALA A 77 3.79 -3.45 25.45
N LYS A 78 3.90 -2.13 25.19
CA LYS A 78 3.03 -1.11 25.77
C LYS A 78 1.56 -1.36 25.44
N ALA A 79 1.26 -1.86 24.25
CA ALA A 79 -0.10 -2.20 23.81
C ALA A 79 -0.53 -3.61 24.21
N SER A 80 0.32 -4.40 24.87
CA SER A 80 0.08 -5.83 25.17
C SER A 80 -0.28 -6.65 23.93
N GLN A 81 0.28 -6.28 22.77
CA GLN A 81 0.01 -6.93 21.48
C GLN A 81 1.21 -7.72 20.97
N GLU A 82 0.93 -8.82 20.26
CA GLU A 82 1.96 -9.58 19.55
C GLU A 82 2.49 -8.79 18.35
N ILE A 83 3.79 -8.93 18.06
CA ILE A 83 4.43 -8.26 16.93
C ILE A 83 3.89 -8.79 15.61
N GLY A 84 3.24 -7.90 14.86
CA GLY A 84 2.68 -8.19 13.55
C GLY A 84 3.64 -7.95 12.39
N LEU A 85 3.11 -8.06 11.16
CA LEU A 85 3.86 -7.87 9.92
C LEU A 85 4.31 -6.41 9.71
N GLY A 86 3.56 -5.45 10.25
CA GLY A 86 3.83 -4.02 10.15
C GLY A 86 2.88 -3.21 11.00
N LEU A 87 3.03 -1.89 10.95
CA LEU A 87 2.14 -0.92 11.57
C LEU A 87 1.53 -0.05 10.46
N TRP A 88 0.24 0.16 10.54
CA TRP A 88 -0.52 1.02 9.62
C TRP A 88 -1.38 1.97 10.43
N GLU A 89 -1.51 3.19 9.98
CA GLU A 89 -2.37 4.19 10.60
C GLU A 89 -3.56 4.51 9.71
N MET A 90 -4.70 4.66 10.34
CA MET A 90 -5.95 5.07 9.73
C MET A 90 -6.45 6.33 10.41
N ARG A 91 -6.70 7.38 9.65
CA ARG A 91 -7.33 8.59 10.16
C ARG A 91 -8.81 8.30 10.42
N VAL A 92 -9.26 8.67 11.61
CA VAL A 92 -10.63 8.47 12.08
C VAL A 92 -11.20 9.78 12.61
N SER A 93 -12.53 9.90 12.67
CA SER A 93 -13.19 11.01 13.37
C SER A 93 -13.15 10.79 14.88
N GLU A 94 -13.32 11.86 15.65
CA GLU A 94 -13.23 11.82 17.12
C GLU A 94 -14.16 10.77 17.74
N ASN A 95 -15.36 10.62 17.21
CA ASN A 95 -16.38 9.69 17.70
C ASN A 95 -16.04 8.20 17.42
N GLU A 96 -15.03 7.91 16.61
CA GLU A 96 -14.65 6.55 16.19
C GLU A 96 -13.37 6.05 16.91
N VAL A 97 -12.76 6.89 17.76
CA VAL A 97 -11.48 6.57 18.43
C VAL A 97 -11.67 5.61 19.61
N SER A 98 -12.85 5.59 20.23
CA SER A 98 -13.14 4.79 21.42
C SER A 98 -13.57 3.35 21.06
N ASP A 99 -12.84 2.37 21.62
CA ASP A 99 -13.23 0.98 21.82
C ASP A 99 -13.44 0.05 20.61
N MET A 100 -12.43 -0.01 19.71
CA MET A 100 -12.42 -1.07 18.71
C MET A 100 -11.30 -2.11 18.99
N PRO A 101 -11.55 -3.17 19.73
CA PRO A 101 -10.49 -4.13 20.12
C PRO A 101 -9.95 -4.94 18.96
N ASN A 102 -10.79 -5.32 18.00
CA ASN A 102 -10.38 -6.06 16.80
C ASN A 102 -11.25 -5.68 15.59
N LEU A 103 -10.59 -5.40 14.50
CA LEU A 103 -11.20 -5.10 13.21
C LEU A 103 -11.00 -6.30 12.30
N ASP A 104 -12.05 -6.98 11.93
CA ASP A 104 -12.00 -8.13 11.03
C ASP A 104 -12.96 -7.98 9.82
N VAL A 105 -13.05 -9.02 9.00
CA VAL A 105 -13.82 -9.01 7.75
C VAL A 105 -15.31 -8.79 7.97
N SER A 106 -15.84 -9.15 9.14
CA SER A 106 -17.28 -9.01 9.45
C SER A 106 -17.76 -7.56 9.47
N PHE A 107 -16.81 -6.61 9.54
CA PHE A 107 -17.10 -5.18 9.41
C PHE A 107 -17.68 -4.80 8.04
N PHE A 108 -17.36 -5.56 6.99
CA PHE A 108 -17.90 -5.33 5.65
C PHE A 108 -19.06 -6.28 5.35
N GLY A 109 -20.20 -5.74 4.97
CA GLY A 109 -21.31 -6.53 4.44
C GLY A 109 -21.14 -6.86 2.97
N ALA A 110 -21.76 -7.95 2.52
CA ALA A 110 -21.82 -8.27 1.10
C ALA A 110 -22.50 -7.15 0.31
N GLY A 111 -21.94 -6.79 -0.84
CA GLY A 111 -22.45 -5.71 -1.69
C GLY A 111 -21.94 -4.31 -1.32
N HIS A 112 -21.15 -4.15 -0.28
CA HIS A 112 -20.54 -2.85 0.04
C HIS A 112 -19.47 -2.47 -0.98
N TYR A 113 -19.48 -1.19 -1.39
CA TYR A 113 -18.39 -0.60 -2.17
C TYR A 113 -17.24 -0.21 -1.27
N VAL A 114 -16.03 -0.58 -1.66
CA VAL A 114 -14.81 -0.30 -0.89
C VAL A 114 -13.74 0.34 -1.77
N ASN A 115 -13.00 1.27 -1.20
CA ASN A 115 -11.80 1.82 -1.81
C ASN A 115 -10.60 0.96 -1.42
N VAL A 116 -9.83 0.49 -2.40
CA VAL A 116 -8.65 -0.35 -2.16
C VAL A 116 -7.39 0.42 -2.53
N THR A 117 -6.52 0.64 -1.55
CA THR A 117 -5.23 1.29 -1.73
C THR A 117 -4.13 0.24 -1.61
N GLY A 118 -3.17 0.27 -2.52
CA GLY A 118 -2.07 -0.68 -2.49
C GLY A 118 -0.86 -0.21 -3.29
N LYS A 119 0.26 -0.89 -3.08
CA LYS A 119 1.49 -0.67 -3.85
C LYS A 119 1.49 -1.59 -5.06
N SER A 120 1.54 -1.01 -6.26
CA SER A 120 1.62 -1.76 -7.51
C SER A 120 2.95 -2.50 -7.64
N LYS A 121 2.97 -3.58 -8.43
CA LYS A 121 4.20 -4.28 -8.77
C LYS A 121 5.19 -3.36 -9.49
N GLY A 122 6.46 -3.46 -9.16
CA GLY A 122 7.53 -2.78 -9.88
C GLY A 122 7.56 -3.19 -11.36
N LYS A 123 7.90 -2.24 -12.24
CA LYS A 123 8.02 -2.45 -13.67
C LYS A 123 9.47 -2.47 -14.17
N GLY A 124 10.42 -2.46 -13.25
CA GLY A 124 11.83 -2.34 -13.54
C GLY A 124 12.22 -0.94 -14.01
N PHE A 125 13.34 -0.84 -14.72
CA PHE A 125 13.78 0.40 -15.34
C PHE A 125 12.96 0.67 -16.61
N GLN A 126 12.25 1.79 -16.65
CA GLN A 126 11.36 2.15 -17.75
C GLN A 126 11.73 3.49 -18.35
N GLY A 127 11.59 3.62 -19.67
CA GLY A 127 11.73 4.88 -20.36
C GLY A 127 10.62 5.90 -20.07
N GLY A 128 10.86 7.17 -20.40
CA GLY A 128 9.98 8.30 -20.09
C GLY A 128 8.55 8.16 -20.62
N VAL A 129 8.38 7.57 -21.79
CA VAL A 129 7.05 7.34 -22.39
C VAL A 129 6.19 6.45 -21.48
N LYS A 130 6.72 5.34 -20.97
CA LYS A 130 5.96 4.42 -20.11
C LYS A 130 5.86 4.90 -18.66
N ARG A 131 6.94 5.49 -18.14
CA ARG A 131 7.02 5.87 -16.72
C ARG A 131 6.31 7.18 -16.42
N HIS A 132 6.39 8.14 -17.34
CA HIS A 132 5.95 9.52 -17.12
C HIS A 132 4.89 9.98 -18.12
N ASN A 133 4.41 9.07 -18.99
CA ASN A 133 3.42 9.37 -20.04
C ASN A 133 3.87 10.47 -21.01
N PHE A 134 5.16 10.51 -21.34
CA PHE A 134 5.68 11.42 -22.34
C PHE A 134 5.14 11.06 -23.72
N SER A 135 4.91 12.06 -24.55
CA SER A 135 4.55 11.87 -25.94
C SER A 135 5.68 11.16 -26.67
N MET A 136 5.31 10.24 -27.54
CA MET A 136 6.26 9.64 -28.48
C MET A 136 6.59 10.64 -29.59
N GLN A 137 7.77 10.47 -30.18
CA GLN A 137 8.10 11.18 -31.42
C GLN A 137 7.39 10.54 -32.62
N ASP A 138 7.46 11.21 -33.76
CA ASP A 138 6.75 10.76 -34.97
C ASP A 138 7.14 9.32 -35.33
N ALA A 139 6.15 8.55 -35.78
CA ALA A 139 6.34 7.18 -36.25
C ALA A 139 6.92 7.13 -37.69
N THR A 140 6.74 8.22 -38.47
CA THR A 140 7.13 8.36 -39.87
C THR A 140 7.85 9.69 -40.11
N HIS A 141 7.81 10.23 -41.30
CA HIS A 141 8.40 11.53 -41.69
C HIS A 141 9.92 11.61 -41.44
N GLY A 142 10.64 10.51 -41.77
CA GLY A 142 12.11 10.45 -41.66
C GLY A 142 12.65 10.16 -40.26
N ASN A 143 11.78 9.98 -39.25
CA ASN A 143 12.22 9.60 -37.93
C ASN A 143 12.72 8.15 -37.92
N SER A 144 13.97 7.94 -37.54
CA SER A 144 14.61 6.62 -37.42
C SER A 144 15.12 6.42 -35.99
N VAL A 145 14.90 5.22 -35.43
CA VAL A 145 15.40 4.74 -34.09
C VAL A 145 15.07 5.61 -32.88
N SER A 146 14.44 6.78 -33.06
CA SER A 146 14.21 7.78 -31.96
C SER A 146 12.77 7.84 -31.49
N HIS A 147 11.89 6.91 -31.87
CA HIS A 147 10.44 6.98 -31.62
C HIS A 147 10.06 7.11 -30.14
N ARG A 148 10.87 6.61 -29.24
CA ARG A 148 10.61 6.64 -27.78
C ARG A 148 11.63 7.49 -26.99
N ALA A 149 12.45 8.28 -27.68
CA ALA A 149 13.38 9.19 -27.05
C ALA A 149 12.63 10.35 -26.37
N ILE A 150 13.10 10.73 -25.19
CA ILE A 150 12.43 11.77 -24.37
C ILE A 150 12.79 13.19 -24.80
N GLY A 151 13.73 13.36 -25.73
CA GLY A 151 14.25 14.64 -26.15
C GLY A 151 15.36 15.14 -25.25
N SER A 152 15.55 16.46 -25.15
CA SER A 152 16.58 17.07 -24.32
C SER A 152 16.39 16.79 -22.84
N THR A 153 17.46 16.38 -22.17
CA THR A 153 17.46 16.14 -20.72
C THR A 153 18.17 17.23 -19.93
N GLY A 154 18.80 18.21 -20.62
CA GLY A 154 19.53 19.29 -19.98
C GLY A 154 20.20 20.18 -20.99
N GLN A 155 21.08 21.07 -20.48
CA GLN A 155 21.85 22.02 -21.26
C GLN A 155 23.32 21.61 -21.28
N CYS A 156 24.08 22.08 -22.28
CA CYS A 156 25.44 21.64 -22.55
C CYS A 156 26.44 22.18 -21.51
N GLN A 157 26.88 23.43 -21.64
CA GLN A 157 27.99 23.99 -20.86
C GLN A 157 27.57 24.28 -19.41
N ASP A 158 26.54 25.05 -19.21
CA ASP A 158 25.93 25.31 -17.92
C ASP A 158 24.47 24.82 -17.91
N PRO A 159 24.09 23.93 -17.00
CA PRO A 159 24.80 23.35 -15.85
C PRO A 159 25.69 22.13 -16.14
N GLY A 160 25.82 21.66 -17.39
CA GLY A 160 26.69 20.53 -17.78
C GLY A 160 26.31 19.18 -17.19
N ARG A 161 25.11 19.04 -16.65
CA ARG A 161 24.61 17.82 -16.00
C ARG A 161 23.09 17.71 -16.08
N VAL A 162 22.57 16.53 -15.92
CA VAL A 162 21.14 16.29 -15.72
C VAL A 162 20.79 16.49 -14.25
N PHE A 163 19.79 17.33 -13.97
CA PHE A 163 19.38 17.61 -12.60
C PHE A 163 18.75 16.39 -11.92
N LYS A 164 18.95 16.30 -10.60
CA LYS A 164 18.33 15.26 -9.77
C LYS A 164 16.81 15.41 -9.83
N GLY A 165 16.10 14.28 -9.98
CA GLY A 165 14.64 14.27 -10.08
C GLY A 165 14.09 14.61 -11.46
N LYS A 166 14.94 14.73 -12.50
CA LYS A 166 14.49 14.91 -13.89
C LYS A 166 13.53 13.77 -14.28
N LYS A 167 12.36 14.18 -14.75
CA LYS A 167 11.37 13.26 -15.35
C LYS A 167 11.81 12.86 -16.75
#